data_a19e4707f9df5ef7b2a0b27e19e185af
#
_entry.id   a19e4707f9df5ef7b2a0b27e19e185af
#
_cell.length_a   1.000
_cell.length_b   1.000
_cell.length_c   1.000
_cell.angle_alpha   90.00
_cell.angle_beta   90.00
_cell.angle_gamma   90.00
#
_symmetry.space_group_name_H-M   'P 1'
#
loop_
_entity.id
_entity.type
_entity.pdbx_description
1 polymer ?
#
loop_
_entity_poly.entity_id
_entity_poly.type
_entity_poly.pdbx_seq_one_letter_code
_entity_poly.pdbx_strand_id
1 'polypeptide(L)'
;VFYLAWRNITRRLGSSVLTAFIAFMAVLALTASMIVVTSLEDGVRLSRERLGADIMVLPAGASGNASEVLFCAEPVNVYLPASAAEAVAATEGVAASTPQFFTQTVDQSCCSVVGVTRVVGIDATTDFVLAPWIVGGVEGAGGAGASAEVDDFGLGDDGILLGSAAPTIEGGQASILGSVFHVAGTLAPTGTSVDETIFMDIDAARTIAAASPYLKSVWGDADPFDAVSCLMVKAADGSDIDALCQALVDAVPGSVAVRTADMVSGASSQLAVVEAIAMAFLVVLVVLAALALAGRFSALAASRMRELGLLRTFGMGRGRVVGCFACEIGLVTLVAAVVAVVVACLVAGSVVGTFHSEFNMPGAAVPASAYGAAVAVGLLFAVALTAVALVQPVVQMLRRDPQETLTRGDM
;
A
#
# COMPACT_ATOMS: atom_id res chain seq x y z
N VAL A 1 -42.84 10.41 16.74
CA VAL A 1 -42.22 9.24 16.13
C VAL A 1 -40.87 8.93 16.80
N PHE A 2 -39.95 9.90 16.89
CA PHE A 2 -38.60 9.70 17.46
C PHE A 2 -38.64 9.26 18.94
N TYR A 3 -39.44 9.90 19.77
CA TYR A 3 -39.59 9.54 21.20
C TYR A 3 -40.10 8.10 21.42
N LEU A 4 -41.05 7.67 20.57
CA LEU A 4 -41.56 6.30 20.62
C LEU A 4 -40.50 5.28 20.16
N ALA A 5 -39.72 5.59 19.12
CA ALA A 5 -38.63 4.75 18.65
C ALA A 5 -37.56 4.56 19.74
N TRP A 6 -37.13 5.66 20.40
CA TRP A 6 -36.15 5.59 21.48
C TRP A 6 -36.60 4.74 22.65
N ARG A 7 -37.85 4.91 23.10
CA ARG A 7 -38.40 4.14 24.23
C ARG A 7 -38.57 2.65 23.88
N ASN A 8 -38.82 2.33 22.63
CA ASN A 8 -38.90 0.95 22.15
C ASN A 8 -37.53 0.26 22.13
N ILE A 9 -36.49 0.95 21.69
CA ILE A 9 -35.12 0.45 21.66
C ILE A 9 -34.66 0.10 23.08
N THR A 10 -34.90 0.96 24.06
CA THR A 10 -34.47 0.78 25.44
C THR A 10 -35.22 -0.36 26.15
N ARG A 11 -36.42 -0.70 25.73
CA ARG A 11 -37.20 -1.83 26.32
C ARG A 11 -36.82 -3.19 25.77
N ARG A 12 -36.17 -3.29 24.57
CA ARG A 12 -35.83 -4.56 23.90
C ARG A 12 -34.33 -4.58 23.52
N LEU A 13 -33.47 -4.28 24.50
CA LEU A 13 -32.02 -4.16 24.30
C LEU A 13 -31.41 -5.35 23.57
N GLY A 14 -31.71 -6.60 23.94
CA GLY A 14 -31.12 -7.78 23.30
C GLY A 14 -31.42 -7.89 21.79
N SER A 15 -32.64 -7.48 21.38
CA SER A 15 -33.02 -7.46 19.96
C SER A 15 -32.30 -6.35 19.18
N SER A 16 -32.20 -5.16 19.77
CA SER A 16 -31.56 -4.00 19.18
C SER A 16 -30.04 -4.17 19.08
N VAL A 17 -29.42 -4.77 20.10
CA VAL A 17 -27.97 -5.06 20.12
C VAL A 17 -27.56 -6.02 18.99
N LEU A 18 -28.33 -7.11 18.77
CA LEU A 18 -28.02 -8.06 17.69
C LEU A 18 -28.15 -7.40 16.31
N THR A 19 -29.17 -6.55 16.09
CA THR A 19 -29.33 -5.80 14.86
C THR A 19 -28.18 -4.80 14.67
N ALA A 20 -27.83 -4.07 15.73
CA ALA A 20 -26.70 -3.14 15.74
C ALA A 20 -25.39 -3.86 15.44
N PHE A 21 -25.16 -5.04 16.01
CA PHE A 21 -23.94 -5.82 15.80
C PHE A 21 -23.77 -6.29 14.35
N ILE A 22 -24.85 -6.77 13.71
CA ILE A 22 -24.78 -7.19 12.28
C ILE A 22 -24.46 -5.97 11.39
N ALA A 23 -25.15 -4.85 11.61
CA ALA A 23 -24.90 -3.62 10.87
C ALA A 23 -23.50 -3.08 11.12
N PHE A 24 -23.04 -3.09 12.39
CA PHE A 24 -21.69 -2.69 12.78
C PHE A 24 -20.63 -3.52 12.06
N MET A 25 -20.73 -4.85 12.07
CA MET A 25 -19.76 -5.72 11.40
C MET A 25 -19.68 -5.46 9.89
N ALA A 26 -20.82 -5.30 9.21
CA ALA A 26 -20.87 -5.05 7.78
C ALA A 26 -20.24 -3.69 7.41
N VAL A 27 -20.57 -2.64 8.15
CA VAL A 27 -20.01 -1.29 7.91
C VAL A 27 -18.53 -1.22 8.29
N LEU A 28 -18.13 -1.85 9.39
CA LEU A 28 -16.74 -1.94 9.83
C LEU A 28 -15.87 -2.60 8.74
N ALA A 29 -16.30 -3.77 8.25
CA ALA A 29 -15.55 -4.51 7.24
C ALA A 29 -15.39 -3.71 5.94
N LEU A 30 -16.47 -3.08 5.46
CA LEU A 30 -16.41 -2.25 4.25
C LEU A 30 -15.48 -1.04 4.43
N THR A 31 -15.66 -0.31 5.53
CA THR A 31 -14.89 0.92 5.77
C THR A 31 -13.41 0.63 5.99
N ALA A 32 -13.10 -0.41 6.78
CA ALA A 32 -11.71 -0.83 7.02
C ALA A 32 -11.04 -1.32 5.73
N SER A 33 -11.72 -2.17 4.94
CA SER A 33 -11.21 -2.65 3.65
C SER A 33 -10.94 -1.50 2.69
N MET A 34 -11.84 -0.52 2.61
CA MET A 34 -11.66 0.66 1.75
C MET A 34 -10.43 1.48 2.16
N ILE A 35 -10.23 1.72 3.46
CA ILE A 35 -9.05 2.48 3.94
C ILE A 35 -7.76 1.73 3.61
N VAL A 36 -7.72 0.42 3.82
CA VAL A 36 -6.52 -0.38 3.53
C VAL A 36 -6.21 -0.38 2.03
N VAL A 37 -7.20 -0.63 1.17
CA VAL A 37 -7.00 -0.66 -0.29
C VAL A 37 -6.52 0.70 -0.80
N THR A 38 -7.18 1.80 -0.42
CA THR A 38 -6.77 3.14 -0.86
C THR A 38 -5.39 3.52 -0.35
N SER A 39 -5.00 3.06 0.84
CA SER A 39 -3.68 3.31 1.39
C SER A 39 -2.59 2.53 0.63
N LEU A 40 -2.88 1.28 0.22
CA LEU A 40 -1.98 0.48 -0.60
C LEU A 40 -1.80 1.08 -2.00
N GLU A 41 -2.89 1.49 -2.65
CA GLU A 41 -2.85 2.16 -3.96
C GLU A 41 -2.03 3.45 -3.91
N ASP A 42 -2.23 4.27 -2.88
CA ASP A 42 -1.45 5.51 -2.69
C ASP A 42 0.02 5.21 -2.43
N GLY A 43 0.35 4.16 -1.67
CA GLY A 43 1.73 3.72 -1.44
C GLY A 43 2.42 3.30 -2.75
N VAL A 44 1.77 2.46 -3.55
CA VAL A 44 2.29 2.02 -4.86
C VAL A 44 2.45 3.21 -5.82
N ARG A 45 1.47 4.12 -5.84
CA ARG A 45 1.56 5.34 -6.66
C ARG A 45 2.74 6.21 -6.26
N LEU A 46 2.93 6.42 -4.96
CA LEU A 46 4.04 7.23 -4.44
C LEU A 46 5.40 6.60 -4.76
N SER A 47 5.54 5.27 -4.61
CA SER A 47 6.75 4.55 -5.02
C SER A 47 7.04 4.75 -6.50
N ARG A 48 6.00 4.67 -7.34
CA ARG A 48 6.14 4.85 -8.79
C ARG A 48 6.54 6.27 -9.17
N GLU A 49 5.91 7.28 -8.57
CA GLU A 49 6.21 8.69 -8.84
C GLU A 49 7.62 9.11 -8.40
N ARG A 50 8.16 8.45 -7.35
CA ARG A 50 9.45 8.79 -6.75
C ARG A 50 10.61 7.92 -7.22
N LEU A 51 10.38 6.80 -7.90
CA LEU A 51 11.45 5.98 -8.47
C LEU A 51 12.29 6.75 -9.51
N GLY A 52 11.71 7.78 -10.13
CA GLY A 52 12.43 8.72 -11.00
C GLY A 52 12.94 8.14 -12.31
N ALA A 53 13.09 6.81 -12.41
CA ALA A 53 13.59 6.11 -13.58
C ALA A 53 12.44 5.48 -14.38
N ASP A 54 12.44 5.69 -15.69
CA ASP A 54 11.44 5.16 -16.62
C ASP A 54 11.83 3.78 -17.15
N ILE A 55 13.15 3.56 -17.32
CA ILE A 55 13.71 2.33 -17.89
C ILE A 55 14.89 1.87 -17.00
N MET A 56 15.00 0.56 -16.83
CA MET A 56 16.17 -0.09 -16.24
C MET A 56 16.86 -0.97 -17.30
N VAL A 57 18.15 -0.74 -17.50
CA VAL A 57 18.99 -1.55 -18.40
C VAL A 57 19.77 -2.55 -17.56
N LEU A 58 19.61 -3.83 -17.89
CA LEU A 58 20.16 -4.97 -17.17
C LEU A 58 20.94 -5.88 -18.11
N PRO A 59 21.88 -6.68 -17.60
CA PRO A 59 22.44 -7.79 -18.34
C PRO A 59 21.35 -8.77 -18.81
N ALA A 60 21.42 -9.31 -20.01
CA ALA A 60 20.40 -10.23 -20.55
C ALA A 60 20.19 -11.47 -19.66
N GLY A 61 21.24 -11.93 -18.96
CA GLY A 61 21.14 -13.03 -18.00
C GLY A 61 20.33 -12.72 -16.74
N ALA A 62 20.11 -11.43 -16.45
CA ALA A 62 19.33 -10.95 -15.30
C ALA A 62 17.87 -10.66 -15.63
N SER A 63 17.46 -10.74 -16.89
CA SER A 63 16.12 -10.31 -17.36
C SER A 63 14.95 -11.04 -16.69
N GLY A 64 15.13 -12.32 -16.31
CA GLY A 64 14.11 -13.09 -15.59
C GLY A 64 13.83 -12.60 -14.17
N ASN A 65 14.77 -11.88 -13.58
CA ASN A 65 14.74 -11.39 -12.20
C ASN A 65 14.70 -9.85 -12.13
N ALA A 66 14.31 -9.18 -13.21
CA ALA A 66 14.35 -7.72 -13.29
C ALA A 66 13.60 -7.03 -12.13
N SER A 67 12.46 -7.59 -11.71
CA SER A 67 11.72 -7.09 -10.54
C SER A 67 12.49 -7.31 -9.23
N GLU A 68 13.17 -8.45 -9.06
CA GLU A 68 13.99 -8.74 -7.89
C GLU A 68 15.21 -7.83 -7.84
N VAL A 69 15.84 -7.55 -8.98
CA VAL A 69 16.93 -6.59 -9.08
C VAL A 69 16.48 -5.19 -8.67
N LEU A 70 15.32 -4.73 -9.17
CA LEU A 70 14.80 -3.41 -8.84
C LEU A 70 14.34 -3.30 -7.38
N PHE A 71 13.58 -4.31 -6.92
CA PHE A 71 12.95 -4.26 -5.61
C PHE A 71 13.76 -4.94 -4.51
N CYS A 72 14.69 -5.80 -4.85
CA CYS A 72 15.47 -6.57 -3.88
C CYS A 72 16.96 -6.28 -3.95
N ALA A 73 17.45 -5.48 -4.91
CA ALA A 73 18.87 -5.22 -5.15
C ALA A 73 19.72 -6.51 -5.03
N GLU A 74 19.14 -7.65 -5.43
CA GLU A 74 19.84 -8.93 -5.36
C GLU A 74 20.97 -8.95 -6.37
N PRO A 75 22.20 -9.23 -5.92
CA PRO A 75 23.34 -9.31 -6.82
C PRO A 75 23.14 -10.48 -7.80
N VAL A 76 22.94 -10.14 -9.05
CA VAL A 76 22.96 -11.10 -10.15
C VAL A 76 24.40 -11.18 -10.61
N ASN A 77 24.99 -12.37 -10.60
CA ASN A 77 26.42 -12.57 -10.96
C ASN A 77 26.67 -12.39 -12.47
N VAL A 78 25.97 -11.47 -13.10
CA VAL A 78 26.12 -11.06 -14.50
C VAL A 78 26.11 -9.54 -14.53
N TYR A 79 27.11 -8.96 -15.18
CA TYR A 79 27.33 -7.52 -15.18
C TYR A 79 27.43 -6.99 -16.59
N LEU A 80 27.09 -5.71 -16.75
CA LEU A 80 27.40 -4.93 -17.93
C LEU A 80 28.82 -4.35 -17.79
N PRO A 81 29.54 -4.09 -18.89
CA PRO A 81 30.81 -3.39 -18.82
C PRO A 81 30.59 -1.93 -18.37
N ALA A 82 31.57 -1.34 -17.68
CA ALA A 82 31.48 0.04 -17.21
C ALA A 82 31.22 1.05 -18.37
N SER A 83 31.74 0.76 -19.56
CA SER A 83 31.48 1.54 -20.78
C SER A 83 30.01 1.62 -21.20
N ALA A 84 29.16 0.71 -20.67
CA ALA A 84 27.72 0.75 -20.91
C ALA A 84 27.08 2.05 -20.40
N ALA A 85 27.60 2.64 -19.32
CA ALA A 85 27.09 3.88 -18.75
C ALA A 85 27.22 5.04 -19.75
N GLU A 86 28.37 5.16 -20.41
CA GLU A 86 28.61 6.18 -21.42
C GLU A 86 27.75 5.96 -22.68
N ALA A 87 27.61 4.68 -23.11
CA ALA A 87 26.79 4.35 -24.27
C ALA A 87 25.32 4.68 -24.06
N VAL A 88 24.78 4.37 -22.86
CA VAL A 88 23.41 4.70 -22.47
C VAL A 88 23.20 6.21 -22.38
N ALA A 89 24.12 6.93 -21.73
CA ALA A 89 24.03 8.38 -21.60
C ALA A 89 24.08 9.11 -22.96
N ALA A 90 24.77 8.54 -23.94
CA ALA A 90 24.87 9.10 -25.31
C ALA A 90 23.66 8.75 -26.21
N THR A 91 22.74 7.90 -25.75
CA THR A 91 21.58 7.46 -26.56
C THR A 91 20.55 8.58 -26.67
N GLU A 92 20.09 8.85 -27.89
CA GLU A 92 19.07 9.88 -28.14
C GLU A 92 17.75 9.53 -27.43
N GLY A 93 17.18 10.50 -26.71
CA GLY A 93 15.97 10.30 -25.90
C GLY A 93 16.24 10.02 -24.43
N VAL A 94 17.49 9.88 -24.00
CA VAL A 94 17.88 9.80 -22.59
C VAL A 94 18.03 11.20 -22.03
N ALA A 95 17.31 11.51 -20.94
CA ALA A 95 17.45 12.77 -20.19
C ALA A 95 18.53 12.67 -19.10
N ALA A 96 18.57 11.53 -18.41
CA ALA A 96 19.55 11.22 -17.37
C ALA A 96 19.74 9.72 -17.27
N SER A 97 20.94 9.30 -16.88
CA SER A 97 21.22 7.90 -16.56
C SER A 97 22.21 7.79 -15.41
N THR A 98 22.04 6.81 -14.55
CA THR A 98 22.94 6.54 -13.41
C THR A 98 23.24 5.06 -13.28
N PRO A 99 24.51 4.68 -13.10
CA PRO A 99 24.91 3.30 -12.90
C PRO A 99 24.71 2.90 -11.44
N GLN A 100 24.37 1.63 -11.23
CA GLN A 100 24.35 1.02 -9.90
C GLN A 100 25.19 -0.26 -9.92
N PHE A 101 25.90 -0.48 -8.82
CA PHE A 101 26.77 -1.63 -8.63
C PHE A 101 26.34 -2.36 -7.37
N PHE A 102 25.81 -3.58 -7.52
CA PHE A 102 25.36 -4.40 -6.39
C PHE A 102 26.51 -5.28 -5.93
N THR A 103 26.90 -5.11 -4.67
CA THR A 103 27.76 -6.07 -4.00
C THR A 103 26.91 -7.20 -3.44
N GLN A 104 27.55 -8.22 -2.88
CA GLN A 104 26.82 -9.24 -2.13
C GLN A 104 26.26 -8.69 -0.82
N THR A 105 25.22 -9.35 -0.32
CA THR A 105 24.72 -9.15 1.04
C THR A 105 25.82 -9.36 2.06
N VAL A 106 25.94 -8.41 2.98
CA VAL A 106 26.86 -8.46 4.10
C VAL A 106 26.11 -8.81 5.38
N ASP A 107 26.76 -9.51 6.29
CA ASP A 107 26.20 -9.89 7.58
C ASP A 107 27.21 -9.68 8.72
N GLN A 108 26.82 -10.03 9.93
CA GLN A 108 27.68 -9.88 11.12
C GLN A 108 28.99 -10.69 11.06
N SER A 109 29.12 -11.64 10.16
CA SER A 109 30.34 -12.46 10.02
C SER A 109 31.49 -11.70 9.39
N CYS A 110 31.18 -10.65 8.62
CA CYS A 110 32.17 -9.84 7.90
C CYS A 110 32.12 -8.35 8.24
N CYS A 111 31.09 -7.90 8.96
CA CYS A 111 30.79 -6.47 9.15
C CYS A 111 30.27 -6.16 10.56
N SER A 112 30.38 -4.91 10.98
CA SER A 112 29.81 -4.44 12.26
C SER A 112 28.29 -4.19 12.19
N VAL A 113 27.66 -4.54 11.06
CA VAL A 113 26.22 -4.32 10.81
C VAL A 113 25.42 -5.48 11.36
N VAL A 114 24.36 -5.17 12.11
CA VAL A 114 23.48 -6.18 12.72
C VAL A 114 22.43 -6.64 11.69
N GLY A 115 22.47 -7.93 11.32
CA GLY A 115 21.54 -8.50 10.34
C GLY A 115 22.14 -8.63 8.93
N VAL A 116 21.33 -9.16 8.02
CA VAL A 116 21.69 -9.31 6.60
C VAL A 116 21.34 -8.00 5.90
N THR A 117 22.32 -7.34 5.32
CA THR A 117 22.13 -6.03 4.69
C THR A 117 22.75 -6.02 3.30
N ARG A 118 22.10 -5.37 2.37
CA ARG A 118 22.58 -5.16 1.00
C ARG A 118 23.47 -3.94 0.96
N VAL A 119 24.46 -3.97 0.10
CA VAL A 119 25.36 -2.83 -0.17
C VAL A 119 25.33 -2.53 -1.66
N VAL A 120 24.98 -1.30 -2.00
CA VAL A 120 24.87 -0.82 -3.38
C VAL A 120 25.78 0.37 -3.58
N GLY A 121 26.63 0.29 -4.59
CA GLY A 121 27.42 1.41 -5.07
C GLY A 121 26.60 2.26 -6.05
N ILE A 122 26.61 3.56 -5.83
CA ILE A 122 25.95 4.58 -6.66
C ILE A 122 26.94 5.64 -7.07
N ASP A 123 26.71 6.27 -8.21
CA ASP A 123 27.44 7.47 -8.61
C ASP A 123 26.67 8.69 -8.09
N ALA A 124 27.16 9.28 -6.99
CA ALA A 124 26.50 10.40 -6.31
C ALA A 124 26.33 11.64 -7.20
N THR A 125 27.13 11.76 -8.28
CA THR A 125 27.04 12.89 -9.20
C THR A 125 25.95 12.77 -10.25
N THR A 126 25.54 11.53 -10.57
CA THR A 126 24.52 11.25 -11.59
C THR A 126 23.24 10.65 -11.02
N ASP A 127 23.23 10.25 -9.73
CA ASP A 127 22.09 9.57 -9.13
C ASP A 127 20.91 10.52 -8.91
N PHE A 128 19.85 10.29 -9.65
CA PHE A 128 18.56 10.99 -9.53
C PHE A 128 17.49 10.11 -8.84
N VAL A 129 17.82 8.86 -8.53
CA VAL A 129 16.90 7.87 -7.95
C VAL A 129 16.78 8.03 -6.45
N LEU A 130 17.89 8.18 -5.74
CA LEU A 130 17.93 8.32 -4.28
C LEU A 130 17.75 9.75 -3.80
N ALA A 131 18.16 10.74 -4.61
CA ALA A 131 18.09 12.16 -4.27
C ALA A 131 16.75 12.60 -3.63
N PRO A 132 15.57 12.21 -4.16
CA PRO A 132 14.29 12.64 -3.61
C PRO A 132 13.96 12.04 -2.24
N TRP A 133 14.71 11.01 -1.83
CA TRP A 133 14.44 10.25 -0.61
C TRP A 133 15.34 10.61 0.56
N ILE A 134 16.37 11.42 0.36
CA ILE A 134 17.31 11.82 1.42
C ILE A 134 16.59 12.74 2.41
N VAL A 135 16.55 12.35 3.70
CA VAL A 135 15.81 13.05 4.75
C VAL A 135 16.71 13.79 5.74
N GLY A 136 17.96 13.41 5.87
CA GLY A 136 18.85 14.06 6.84
C GLY A 136 20.32 13.67 6.74
N GLY A 137 21.20 14.53 7.20
CA GLY A 137 22.61 14.28 7.39
C GLY A 137 23.53 14.79 6.30
N VAL A 138 23.08 14.95 5.06
CA VAL A 138 23.93 15.41 3.97
C VAL A 138 23.87 16.94 3.89
N GLU A 139 25.00 17.62 4.06
CA GLU A 139 25.10 19.07 3.85
C GLU A 139 24.83 19.35 2.37
N GLY A 140 23.69 19.96 2.06
CA GLY A 140 23.26 20.31 0.69
C GLY A 140 22.00 19.60 0.17
N ALA A 141 21.56 18.52 0.84
CA ALA A 141 20.28 17.88 0.49
C ALA A 141 19.11 18.70 1.02
N GLY A 142 18.31 19.27 0.13
CA GLY A 142 17.06 19.94 0.47
C GLY A 142 16.07 18.91 1.04
N GLY A 143 15.38 19.29 2.13
CA GLY A 143 14.41 18.44 2.79
C GLY A 143 13.31 17.91 1.86
N ALA A 144 12.63 16.84 2.28
CA ALA A 144 11.59 16.14 1.54
C ALA A 144 10.60 17.10 0.85
N GLY A 145 10.68 17.19 -0.47
CA GLY A 145 9.81 18.05 -1.29
C GLY A 145 10.52 19.09 -2.15
N ALA A 146 11.83 19.25 -2.03
CA ALA A 146 12.58 20.09 -2.95
C ALA A 146 12.96 19.27 -4.20
N SER A 147 12.49 19.69 -5.35
CA SER A 147 13.07 19.35 -6.65
C SER A 147 14.43 20.06 -6.76
N ALA A 148 15.39 19.60 -5.98
CA ALA A 148 16.76 20.06 -6.11
C ALA A 148 17.41 19.25 -7.23
N GLU A 149 17.91 19.94 -8.25
CA GLU A 149 19.01 19.43 -9.05
C GLU A 149 20.17 19.26 -8.06
N VAL A 150 20.36 18.04 -7.58
CA VAL A 150 21.43 17.74 -6.62
C VAL A 150 22.61 17.31 -7.46
N ASP A 151 23.52 18.23 -7.71
CA ASP A 151 24.72 17.96 -8.51
C ASP A 151 25.73 17.03 -7.80
N ASP A 152 25.62 16.81 -6.50
CA ASP A 152 26.46 15.90 -5.72
C ASP A 152 25.90 15.79 -4.29
N PHE A 153 25.72 14.55 -3.78
CA PHE A 153 25.28 14.35 -2.38
C PHE A 153 26.38 14.60 -1.36
N GLY A 154 27.59 14.89 -1.78
CA GLY A 154 28.72 15.02 -0.87
C GLY A 154 29.04 13.73 -0.11
N LEU A 155 28.77 12.57 -0.71
CA LEU A 155 28.92 11.28 -0.05
C LEU A 155 30.38 10.96 0.29
N GLY A 156 31.31 11.42 -0.55
CA GLY A 156 32.74 11.14 -0.39
C GLY A 156 33.06 9.64 -0.49
N ASP A 157 34.35 9.32 -0.41
CA ASP A 157 34.82 7.93 -0.55
C ASP A 157 34.50 7.05 0.67
N ASP A 158 34.16 7.65 1.81
CA ASP A 158 33.92 6.96 3.09
C ASP A 158 32.52 7.21 3.68
N GLY A 159 31.66 7.92 2.94
CA GLY A 159 30.26 8.18 3.32
C GLY A 159 29.32 7.08 2.91
N ILE A 160 28.31 6.82 3.76
CA ILE A 160 27.22 5.89 3.45
C ILE A 160 25.86 6.52 3.73
N LEU A 161 24.87 6.19 2.88
CA LEU A 161 23.47 6.46 3.13
C LEU A 161 22.79 5.19 3.62
N LEU A 162 21.96 5.33 4.65
CA LEU A 162 21.19 4.21 5.20
C LEU A 162 19.76 4.26 4.71
N GLY A 163 19.25 3.14 4.20
CA GLY A 163 17.82 2.96 3.97
C GLY A 163 17.03 3.09 5.28
N SER A 164 15.76 3.40 5.20
CA SER A 164 14.89 3.70 6.36
C SER A 164 14.73 2.54 7.34
N ALA A 165 14.87 1.30 6.88
CA ALA A 165 14.82 0.07 7.67
C ALA A 165 16.19 -0.60 7.81
N ALA A 166 17.25 0.04 7.28
CA ALA A 166 18.61 -0.47 7.46
C ALA A 166 19.00 -0.50 8.93
N PRO A 167 19.89 -1.43 9.35
CA PRO A 167 20.32 -1.54 10.73
C PRO A 167 20.89 -0.23 11.26
N THR A 168 20.46 0.16 12.45
CA THR A 168 20.98 1.36 13.11
C THR A 168 22.46 1.16 13.46
N ILE A 169 23.29 2.08 13.06
CA ILE A 169 24.72 2.06 13.30
C ILE A 169 25.02 2.95 14.51
N GLU A 170 25.38 2.32 15.65
CA GLU A 170 25.76 3.05 16.86
C GLU A 170 27.08 3.79 16.66
N GLY A 171 27.12 5.07 17.02
CA GLY A 171 28.33 5.90 16.89
C GLY A 171 28.58 6.48 15.50
N GLY A 172 27.65 6.26 14.53
CA GLY A 172 27.73 6.88 13.20
C GLY A 172 28.85 6.35 12.29
N GLN A 173 29.52 5.25 12.67
CA GLN A 173 30.57 4.60 11.87
C GLN A 173 30.31 3.09 11.76
N ALA A 174 30.39 2.56 10.54
CA ALA A 174 30.27 1.15 10.25
C ALA A 174 31.57 0.59 9.68
N SER A 175 31.94 -0.61 10.12
CA SER A 175 32.97 -1.39 9.44
C SER A 175 32.28 -2.36 8.47
N ILE A 176 32.51 -2.18 7.18
CA ILE A 176 31.95 -3.00 6.10
C ILE A 176 33.13 -3.64 5.35
N LEU A 177 33.20 -4.98 5.38
CA LEU A 177 34.25 -5.76 4.72
C LEU A 177 35.68 -5.29 5.04
N GLY A 178 35.90 -4.76 6.27
CA GLY A 178 37.21 -4.32 6.73
C GLY A 178 37.55 -2.84 6.52
N SER A 179 36.69 -2.10 5.81
CA SER A 179 36.80 -0.64 5.65
C SER A 179 35.82 0.07 6.59
N VAL A 180 36.21 1.25 7.08
CA VAL A 180 35.35 2.06 7.98
C VAL A 180 34.69 3.16 7.19
N PHE A 181 33.36 3.23 7.31
CA PHE A 181 32.52 4.22 6.69
C PHE A 181 31.79 5.05 7.74
N HIS A 182 31.44 6.29 7.42
CA HIS A 182 30.62 7.15 8.29
C HIS A 182 29.21 7.34 7.68
N VAL A 183 28.20 7.42 8.54
CA VAL A 183 26.82 7.64 8.11
C VAL A 183 26.66 9.10 7.70
N ALA A 184 26.56 9.35 6.40
CA ALA A 184 26.36 10.66 5.83
C ALA A 184 24.88 11.09 5.85
N GLY A 185 23.95 10.13 5.75
CA GLY A 185 22.53 10.44 5.76
C GLY A 185 21.64 9.21 5.84
N THR A 186 20.33 9.45 5.91
CA THR A 186 19.30 8.41 5.93
C THR A 186 18.23 8.71 4.88
N LEU A 187 17.60 7.65 4.36
CA LEU A 187 16.53 7.73 3.37
C LEU A 187 15.16 7.67 4.05
N ALA A 188 14.18 8.33 3.45
CA ALA A 188 12.77 8.14 3.80
C ALA A 188 12.30 6.75 3.36
N PRO A 189 11.24 6.18 3.99
CA PRO A 189 10.67 4.92 3.57
C PRO A 189 10.24 4.94 2.10
N THR A 190 10.77 4.00 1.32
CA THR A 190 10.48 3.86 -0.12
C THR A 190 9.45 2.77 -0.40
N GLY A 191 9.33 1.79 0.49
CA GLY A 191 8.53 0.59 0.29
C GLY A 191 9.18 -0.44 -0.63
N THR A 192 10.48 -0.33 -0.81
CA THR A 192 11.29 -1.26 -1.61
C THR A 192 12.47 -1.76 -0.78
N SER A 193 13.26 -2.63 -1.33
CA SER A 193 14.51 -3.09 -0.70
C SER A 193 15.55 -1.98 -0.48
N VAL A 194 15.38 -0.82 -1.10
CA VAL A 194 16.13 0.40 -0.79
C VAL A 194 16.12 0.69 0.71
N ASP A 195 15.01 0.38 1.39
CA ASP A 195 14.85 0.61 2.83
C ASP A 195 15.79 -0.24 3.70
N GLU A 196 16.17 -1.43 3.22
CA GLU A 196 17.09 -2.35 3.91
C GLU A 196 18.52 -2.29 3.36
N THR A 197 18.82 -1.30 2.52
CA THR A 197 20.07 -1.20 1.77
C THR A 197 20.96 -0.10 2.32
N ILE A 198 22.26 -0.34 2.29
CA ILE A 198 23.31 0.66 2.51
C ILE A 198 23.83 1.10 1.15
N PHE A 199 23.83 2.41 0.91
CA PHE A 199 24.37 2.99 -0.31
C PHE A 199 25.70 3.66 -0.02
N MET A 200 26.65 3.52 -0.93
CA MET A 200 27.97 4.15 -0.89
C MET A 200 28.40 4.58 -2.27
N ASP A 201 29.49 5.32 -2.34
CA ASP A 201 30.09 5.65 -3.63
C ASP A 201 30.43 4.38 -4.44
N ILE A 202 30.22 4.41 -5.77
CA ILE A 202 30.38 3.25 -6.62
C ILE A 202 31.83 2.73 -6.64
N ASP A 203 32.80 3.63 -6.59
CA ASP A 203 34.22 3.24 -6.58
C ASP A 203 34.66 2.72 -5.20
N ALA A 204 34.07 3.23 -4.12
CA ALA A 204 34.23 2.66 -2.79
C ALA A 204 33.65 1.24 -2.73
N ALA A 205 32.44 1.01 -3.29
CA ALA A 205 31.82 -0.31 -3.37
C ALA A 205 32.67 -1.29 -4.19
N ARG A 206 33.19 -0.86 -5.33
CA ARG A 206 34.11 -1.66 -6.18
C ARG A 206 35.42 -1.98 -5.46
N THR A 207 35.99 -1.01 -4.72
CA THR A 207 37.22 -1.18 -3.95
C THR A 207 37.06 -2.25 -2.87
N ILE A 208 35.99 -2.20 -2.09
CA ILE A 208 35.73 -3.23 -1.06
C ILE A 208 35.43 -4.59 -1.70
N ALA A 209 34.73 -4.62 -2.84
CA ALA A 209 34.46 -5.84 -3.57
C ALA A 209 35.75 -6.50 -4.09
N ALA A 210 36.66 -5.73 -4.66
CA ALA A 210 37.97 -6.20 -5.14
C ALA A 210 38.87 -6.68 -4.01
N ALA A 211 38.84 -6.01 -2.86
CA ALA A 211 39.67 -6.33 -1.69
C ALA A 211 39.16 -7.54 -0.90
N SER A 212 37.88 -7.88 -0.97
CA SER A 212 37.29 -8.95 -0.18
C SER A 212 37.62 -10.35 -0.72
N PRO A 213 38.32 -11.21 0.05
CA PRO A 213 38.57 -12.59 -0.35
C PRO A 213 37.27 -13.41 -0.47
N TYR A 214 36.25 -13.04 0.27
CA TYR A 214 34.92 -13.65 0.25
C TYR A 214 34.22 -13.38 -1.07
N LEU A 215 34.22 -12.14 -1.54
CA LEU A 215 33.61 -11.74 -2.80
C LEU A 215 34.40 -12.22 -4.02
N LYS A 216 35.71 -12.39 -3.91
CA LYS A 216 36.55 -12.86 -5.01
C LYS A 216 36.13 -14.23 -5.56
N SER A 217 35.57 -15.12 -4.74
CA SER A 217 35.03 -16.40 -5.18
C SER A 217 33.77 -16.27 -6.03
N VAL A 218 33.04 -15.17 -5.90
CA VAL A 218 31.81 -14.85 -6.63
C VAL A 218 32.12 -14.19 -7.97
N TRP A 219 33.11 -13.29 -7.97
CA TRP A 219 33.51 -12.53 -9.16
C TRP A 219 34.28 -13.38 -10.18
N GLY A 220 34.95 -14.44 -9.72
CA GLY A 220 35.81 -15.24 -10.59
C GLY A 220 36.93 -14.40 -11.22
N ASP A 221 36.96 -14.34 -12.53
CA ASP A 221 37.91 -13.54 -13.30
C ASP A 221 37.38 -12.15 -13.69
N ALA A 222 36.14 -11.77 -13.27
CA ALA A 222 35.57 -10.47 -13.57
C ALA A 222 36.27 -9.37 -12.73
N ASP A 223 36.48 -8.20 -13.36
CA ASP A 223 37.01 -7.02 -12.66
C ASP A 223 35.85 -6.19 -12.11
N PRO A 224 35.72 -6.01 -10.79
CA PRO A 224 34.70 -5.15 -10.20
C PRO A 224 34.72 -3.71 -10.74
N PHE A 225 35.89 -3.20 -11.14
CA PHE A 225 36.01 -1.84 -11.69
C PHE A 225 35.46 -1.69 -13.10
N ASP A 226 35.34 -2.79 -13.84
CA ASP A 226 34.69 -2.84 -15.16
C ASP A 226 33.27 -3.42 -15.09
N ALA A 227 32.62 -3.34 -13.93
CA ALA A 227 31.31 -3.94 -13.72
C ALA A 227 30.25 -2.91 -13.34
N VAL A 228 29.09 -3.03 -13.97
CA VAL A 228 27.84 -2.31 -13.63
C VAL A 228 26.71 -3.33 -13.56
N SER A 229 25.95 -3.31 -12.47
CA SER A 229 24.85 -4.26 -12.27
C SER A 229 23.59 -3.85 -13.01
N CYS A 230 23.28 -2.57 -13.00
CA CYS A 230 22.19 -2.00 -13.79
C CYS A 230 22.41 -0.50 -14.06
N LEU A 231 21.70 0.00 -15.05
CA LEU A 231 21.64 1.42 -15.37
C LEU A 231 20.20 1.88 -15.24
N MET A 232 19.98 2.89 -14.41
CA MET A 232 18.69 3.54 -14.27
C MET A 232 18.62 4.71 -15.25
N VAL A 233 17.57 4.76 -16.06
CA VAL A 233 17.43 5.72 -17.16
C VAL A 233 16.14 6.49 -17.01
N LYS A 234 16.26 7.81 -17.11
CA LYS A 234 15.15 8.74 -17.22
C LYS A 234 15.00 9.15 -18.68
N ALA A 235 13.83 8.97 -19.25
CA ALA A 235 13.54 9.36 -20.60
C ALA A 235 13.33 10.90 -20.72
N ALA A 236 13.67 11.46 -21.85
CA ALA A 236 13.35 12.85 -22.15
C ALA A 236 11.82 13.02 -22.34
N ASP A 237 11.29 14.18 -21.97
CA ASP A 237 9.87 14.48 -22.09
C ASP A 237 9.36 14.27 -23.53
N GLY A 238 8.32 13.44 -23.65
CA GLY A 238 7.69 13.13 -24.93
C GLY A 238 8.39 12.05 -25.77
N SER A 239 9.43 11.39 -25.25
CA SER A 239 10.08 10.25 -25.91
C SER A 239 9.16 9.03 -25.92
N ASP A 240 9.23 8.27 -27.01
CA ASP A 240 8.61 6.94 -27.09
C ASP A 240 9.46 5.95 -26.29
N ILE A 241 8.94 5.50 -25.15
CA ILE A 241 9.64 4.58 -24.22
C ILE A 241 9.98 3.26 -24.89
N ASP A 242 9.10 2.73 -25.75
CA ASP A 242 9.34 1.45 -26.43
C ASP A 242 10.45 1.56 -27.47
N ALA A 243 10.47 2.64 -28.23
CA ALA A 243 11.56 2.94 -29.15
C ALA A 243 12.89 3.20 -28.42
N LEU A 244 12.85 3.89 -27.28
CA LEU A 244 14.02 4.13 -26.45
C LEU A 244 14.57 2.83 -25.84
N CYS A 245 13.72 1.94 -25.34
CA CYS A 245 14.17 0.61 -24.87
C CYS A 245 14.93 -0.15 -25.96
N GLN A 246 14.44 -0.13 -27.20
CA GLN A 246 15.13 -0.79 -28.30
C GLN A 246 16.47 -0.13 -28.62
N ALA A 247 16.52 1.19 -28.65
CA ALA A 247 17.75 1.94 -28.88
C ALA A 247 18.81 1.67 -27.80
N LEU A 248 18.40 1.54 -26.54
CA LEU A 248 19.29 1.19 -25.43
C LEU A 248 19.87 -0.22 -25.55
N VAL A 249 19.06 -1.20 -25.96
CA VAL A 249 19.52 -2.56 -26.21
C VAL A 249 20.49 -2.60 -27.38
N ASP A 250 20.24 -1.83 -28.43
CA ASP A 250 21.16 -1.75 -29.59
C ASP A 250 22.48 -1.05 -29.22
N ALA A 251 22.43 -0.06 -28.32
CA ALA A 251 23.62 0.65 -27.83
C ALA A 251 24.50 -0.20 -26.90
N VAL A 252 23.90 -1.13 -26.15
CA VAL A 252 24.62 -2.01 -25.19
C VAL A 252 24.34 -3.46 -25.53
N PRO A 253 25.16 -4.11 -26.37
CA PRO A 253 24.98 -5.50 -26.73
C PRO A 253 25.04 -6.42 -25.50
N GLY A 254 24.09 -7.34 -25.39
CA GLY A 254 23.98 -8.26 -24.25
C GLY A 254 23.20 -7.70 -23.08
N SER A 255 22.57 -6.54 -23.24
CA SER A 255 21.64 -5.99 -22.28
C SER A 255 20.17 -6.25 -22.64
N VAL A 256 19.30 -5.98 -21.67
CA VAL A 256 17.85 -5.91 -21.82
C VAL A 256 17.37 -4.63 -21.15
N ALA A 257 16.57 -3.85 -21.85
CA ALA A 257 15.92 -2.67 -21.31
C ALA A 257 14.48 -3.03 -20.88
N VAL A 258 14.16 -2.81 -19.62
CA VAL A 258 12.85 -3.12 -19.03
C VAL A 258 12.23 -1.83 -18.51
N ARG A 259 10.97 -1.59 -18.87
CA ARG A 259 10.23 -0.42 -18.35
C ARG A 259 9.96 -0.62 -16.86
N THR A 260 10.29 0.37 -16.06
CA THR A 260 10.03 0.37 -14.62
C THR A 260 8.54 0.20 -14.31
N ALA A 261 7.67 0.79 -15.16
CA ALA A 261 6.23 0.63 -15.06
C ALA A 261 5.75 -0.84 -15.18
N ASP A 262 6.39 -1.64 -16.02
CA ASP A 262 6.04 -3.05 -16.19
C ASP A 262 6.47 -3.92 -15.01
N MET A 263 7.60 -3.58 -14.39
CA MET A 263 8.08 -4.25 -13.17
C MET A 263 7.13 -3.99 -12.00
N VAL A 264 6.72 -2.73 -11.82
CA VAL A 264 5.74 -2.35 -10.80
C VAL A 264 4.38 -2.99 -11.09
N SER A 265 3.99 -3.14 -12.37
CA SER A 265 2.74 -3.80 -12.74
C SER A 265 2.77 -5.30 -12.46
N GLY A 266 3.92 -5.95 -12.57
CA GLY A 266 4.11 -7.36 -12.18
C GLY A 266 3.85 -7.57 -10.69
N ALA A 267 4.40 -6.73 -9.83
CA ALA A 267 4.11 -6.74 -8.38
C ALA A 267 2.64 -6.37 -8.10
N SER A 268 2.08 -5.40 -8.82
CA SER A 268 0.68 -4.99 -8.67
C SER A 268 -0.31 -6.06 -9.14
N SER A 269 0.07 -6.95 -10.06
CA SER A 269 -0.80 -8.06 -10.49
C SER A 269 -1.01 -9.10 -9.39
N GLN A 270 -0.01 -9.36 -8.56
CA GLN A 270 -0.18 -10.22 -7.37
C GLN A 270 -1.06 -9.56 -6.32
N LEU A 271 -0.90 -8.24 -6.10
CA LEU A 271 -1.77 -7.46 -5.23
C LEU A 271 -3.21 -7.45 -5.76
N ALA A 272 -3.43 -7.35 -7.07
CA ALA A 272 -4.76 -7.39 -7.68
C ALA A 272 -5.49 -8.71 -7.44
N VAL A 273 -4.78 -9.84 -7.38
CA VAL A 273 -5.38 -11.13 -7.01
C VAL A 273 -5.84 -11.13 -5.54
N VAL A 274 -5.00 -10.62 -4.64
CA VAL A 274 -5.34 -10.48 -3.21
C VAL A 274 -6.53 -9.54 -3.03
N GLU A 275 -6.55 -8.42 -3.74
CA GLU A 275 -7.64 -7.45 -3.75
C GLU A 275 -8.94 -8.08 -4.29
N ALA A 276 -8.88 -8.83 -5.39
CA ALA A 276 -10.04 -9.54 -5.94
C ALA A 276 -10.61 -10.57 -4.93
N ILE A 277 -9.77 -11.30 -4.23
CA ILE A 277 -10.19 -12.24 -3.18
C ILE A 277 -10.83 -11.48 -2.01
N ALA A 278 -10.21 -10.40 -1.54
CA ALA A 278 -10.74 -9.58 -0.45
C ALA A 278 -12.09 -8.96 -0.84
N MET A 279 -12.23 -8.46 -2.07
CA MET A 279 -13.48 -7.92 -2.60
C MET A 279 -14.57 -9.00 -2.70
N ALA A 280 -14.23 -10.20 -3.15
CA ALA A 280 -15.16 -11.33 -3.18
C ALA A 280 -15.66 -11.69 -1.77
N PHE A 281 -14.76 -11.75 -0.79
CA PHE A 281 -15.13 -11.95 0.62
C PHE A 281 -16.03 -10.84 1.15
N LEU A 282 -15.72 -9.58 0.83
CA LEU A 282 -16.54 -8.43 1.23
C LEU A 282 -17.95 -8.53 0.63
N VAL A 283 -18.08 -8.87 -0.65
CA VAL A 283 -19.39 -9.04 -1.30
C VAL A 283 -20.19 -10.14 -0.62
N VAL A 284 -19.60 -11.30 -0.33
CA VAL A 284 -20.26 -12.39 0.39
C VAL A 284 -20.71 -11.93 1.77
N LEU A 285 -19.87 -11.23 2.52
CA LEU A 285 -20.19 -10.70 3.84
C LEU A 285 -21.34 -9.70 3.78
N VAL A 286 -21.36 -8.80 2.81
CA VAL A 286 -22.43 -7.81 2.60
C VAL A 286 -23.76 -8.52 2.30
N VAL A 287 -23.74 -9.53 1.41
CA VAL A 287 -24.94 -10.32 1.09
C VAL A 287 -25.48 -11.05 2.32
N LEU A 288 -24.60 -11.69 3.09
CA LEU A 288 -24.98 -12.37 4.33
C LEU A 288 -25.54 -11.40 5.37
N ALA A 289 -24.93 -10.22 5.52
CA ALA A 289 -25.42 -9.19 6.42
C ALA A 289 -26.80 -8.66 5.98
N ALA A 290 -27.01 -8.43 4.68
CA ALA A 290 -28.31 -8.01 4.13
C ALA A 290 -29.39 -9.06 4.41
N LEU A 291 -29.11 -10.34 4.16
CA LEU A 291 -30.03 -11.43 4.44
C LEU A 291 -30.33 -11.59 5.93
N ALA A 292 -29.29 -11.50 6.77
CA ALA A 292 -29.44 -11.56 8.23
C ALA A 292 -30.30 -10.40 8.76
N LEU A 293 -30.05 -9.18 8.29
CA LEU A 293 -30.85 -8.00 8.64
C LEU A 293 -32.30 -8.13 8.12
N ALA A 294 -32.51 -8.58 6.90
CA ALA A 294 -33.85 -8.76 6.32
C ALA A 294 -34.63 -9.82 7.12
N GLY A 295 -34.02 -10.96 7.45
CA GLY A 295 -34.62 -11.95 8.32
C GLY A 295 -34.94 -11.41 9.73
N ARG A 296 -34.01 -10.64 10.28
CA ARG A 296 -34.18 -10.01 11.59
C ARG A 296 -35.31 -8.97 11.60
N PHE A 297 -35.39 -8.13 10.58
CA PHE A 297 -36.46 -7.13 10.46
C PHE A 297 -37.80 -7.78 10.20
N SER A 298 -37.85 -8.89 9.45
CA SER A 298 -39.09 -9.66 9.25
C SER A 298 -39.58 -10.30 10.54
N ALA A 299 -38.68 -10.88 11.36
CA ALA A 299 -39.02 -11.41 12.66
C ALA A 299 -39.50 -10.33 13.63
N LEU A 300 -38.83 -9.14 13.62
CA LEU A 300 -39.24 -8.01 14.44
C LEU A 300 -40.62 -7.46 14.03
N ALA A 301 -40.88 -7.38 12.71
CA ALA A 301 -42.18 -6.99 12.18
C ALA A 301 -43.27 -7.97 12.61
N ALA A 302 -42.99 -9.29 12.50
CA ALA A 302 -43.92 -10.32 12.89
C ALA A 302 -44.27 -10.28 14.40
N SER A 303 -43.29 -10.07 15.27
CA SER A 303 -43.49 -9.94 16.71
C SER A 303 -44.32 -8.74 17.16
N ARG A 304 -44.44 -7.74 16.29
CA ARG A 304 -45.17 -6.47 16.56
C ARG A 304 -46.44 -6.30 15.76
N MET A 305 -46.87 -7.32 15.01
CA MET A 305 -48.05 -7.20 14.14
C MET A 305 -49.31 -6.79 14.95
N ARG A 306 -49.50 -7.29 16.18
CA ARG A 306 -50.60 -6.95 17.05
C ARG A 306 -50.57 -5.48 17.47
N GLU A 307 -49.40 -4.95 17.89
CA GLU A 307 -49.22 -3.55 18.26
C GLU A 307 -49.48 -2.62 17.06
N LEU A 308 -48.97 -2.99 15.89
CA LEU A 308 -49.15 -2.24 14.64
C LEU A 308 -50.60 -2.29 14.16
N GLY A 309 -51.29 -3.44 14.34
CA GLY A 309 -52.73 -3.58 14.09
C GLY A 309 -53.58 -2.63 14.95
N LEU A 310 -53.29 -2.54 16.24
CA LEU A 310 -53.95 -1.62 17.18
C LEU A 310 -53.74 -0.16 16.77
N LEU A 311 -52.54 0.23 16.38
CA LEU A 311 -52.27 1.60 15.91
C LEU A 311 -53.09 1.95 14.66
N ARG A 312 -53.35 0.97 13.79
CA ARG A 312 -54.20 1.14 12.59
C ARG A 312 -55.69 1.30 12.95
N THR A 313 -56.18 0.60 13.99
CA THR A 313 -57.58 0.78 14.47
C THR A 313 -57.79 2.15 15.08
N PHE A 314 -56.73 2.79 15.63
CA PHE A 314 -56.76 4.17 16.09
C PHE A 314 -56.62 5.21 14.96
N GLY A 315 -56.74 4.80 13.68
CA GLY A 315 -56.74 5.69 12.51
C GLY A 315 -55.37 6.07 11.99
N MET A 316 -54.27 5.39 12.43
CA MET A 316 -52.96 5.64 11.91
C MET A 316 -52.83 5.07 10.49
N GLY A 317 -52.49 5.93 9.49
CA GLY A 317 -52.29 5.50 8.08
C GLY A 317 -51.12 4.57 7.92
N ARG A 318 -51.22 3.66 6.91
CA ARG A 318 -50.17 2.65 6.59
C ARG A 318 -48.77 3.21 6.50
N GLY A 319 -48.57 4.36 5.85
CA GLY A 319 -47.28 5.02 5.71
C GLY A 319 -46.66 5.50 7.02
N ARG A 320 -47.48 5.96 7.97
CA ARG A 320 -47.01 6.41 9.29
C ARG A 320 -46.55 5.23 10.16
N VAL A 321 -47.25 4.10 10.05
CA VAL A 321 -46.85 2.84 10.75
C VAL A 321 -45.52 2.33 10.23
N VAL A 322 -45.39 2.25 8.90
CA VAL A 322 -44.10 1.84 8.25
C VAL A 322 -42.99 2.84 8.59
N GLY A 323 -43.27 4.15 8.54
CA GLY A 323 -42.29 5.17 8.88
C GLY A 323 -41.82 5.12 10.33
N CYS A 324 -42.68 4.77 11.28
CA CYS A 324 -42.30 4.58 12.69
C CYS A 324 -41.35 3.38 12.84
N PHE A 325 -41.66 2.26 12.17
CA PHE A 325 -40.83 1.07 12.17
C PHE A 325 -39.47 1.30 11.49
N ALA A 326 -39.48 1.93 10.32
CA ALA A 326 -38.26 2.29 9.59
C ALA A 326 -37.36 3.25 10.36
N CYS A 327 -37.96 4.22 11.06
CA CYS A 327 -37.22 5.17 11.89
C CYS A 327 -36.54 4.49 13.10
N GLU A 328 -37.21 3.53 13.74
CA GLU A 328 -36.64 2.76 14.85
C GLU A 328 -35.43 1.94 14.40
N ILE A 329 -35.57 1.19 13.31
CA ILE A 329 -34.48 0.39 12.76
C ILE A 329 -33.35 1.28 12.23
N GLY A 330 -33.70 2.33 11.47
CA GLY A 330 -32.74 3.29 10.93
C GLY A 330 -31.90 3.96 12.01
N LEU A 331 -32.49 4.26 13.16
CA LEU A 331 -31.74 4.84 14.29
C LEU A 331 -30.71 3.84 14.85
N VAL A 332 -31.10 2.59 15.04
CA VAL A 332 -30.20 1.52 15.56
C VAL A 332 -29.05 1.28 14.60
N THR A 333 -29.34 1.13 13.30
CA THR A 333 -28.32 0.87 12.28
C THR A 333 -27.42 2.08 12.04
N LEU A 334 -27.96 3.30 12.11
CA LEU A 334 -27.16 4.53 11.98
C LEU A 334 -26.17 4.71 13.14
N VAL A 335 -26.62 4.48 14.39
CA VAL A 335 -25.73 4.54 15.55
C VAL A 335 -24.65 3.46 15.44
N ALA A 336 -25.03 2.24 15.05
CA ALA A 336 -24.06 1.16 14.82
C ALA A 336 -23.06 1.52 13.72
N ALA A 337 -23.50 2.15 12.63
CA ALA A 337 -22.64 2.59 11.54
C ALA A 337 -21.65 3.67 11.96
N VAL A 338 -22.11 4.68 12.71
CA VAL A 338 -21.20 5.71 13.22
C VAL A 338 -20.11 5.10 14.11
N VAL A 339 -20.50 4.22 15.03
CA VAL A 339 -19.53 3.52 15.87
C VAL A 339 -18.57 2.65 15.02
N ALA A 340 -19.09 1.94 14.02
CA ALA A 340 -18.30 1.12 13.12
C ALA A 340 -17.25 1.94 12.35
N VAL A 341 -17.67 3.07 11.80
CA VAL A 341 -16.77 3.99 11.07
C VAL A 341 -15.67 4.54 11.99
N VAL A 342 -16.02 4.97 13.19
CA VAL A 342 -15.03 5.44 14.18
C VAL A 342 -14.03 4.33 14.52
N VAL A 343 -14.52 3.12 14.80
CA VAL A 343 -13.65 1.97 15.10
C VAL A 343 -12.80 1.62 13.89
N ALA A 344 -13.36 1.63 12.67
CA ALA A 344 -12.62 1.37 11.44
C ALA A 344 -11.46 2.37 11.26
N CYS A 345 -11.72 3.67 11.46
CA CYS A 345 -10.67 4.71 11.37
C CYS A 345 -9.56 4.51 12.42
N LEU A 346 -9.91 4.11 13.64
CA LEU A 346 -8.94 3.89 14.72
C LEU A 346 -8.09 2.62 14.46
N VAL A 347 -8.74 1.54 14.02
CA VAL A 347 -8.07 0.24 13.77
C VAL A 347 -7.29 0.28 12.46
N ALA A 348 -7.83 0.93 11.42
CA ALA A 348 -7.16 1.00 10.13
C ALA A 348 -5.80 1.69 10.21
N GLY A 349 -5.64 2.74 11.03
CA GLY A 349 -4.35 3.39 11.24
C GLY A 349 -3.29 2.42 11.79
N SER A 350 -3.66 1.58 12.75
CA SER A 350 -2.77 0.56 13.32
C SER A 350 -2.48 -0.57 12.32
N VAL A 351 -3.49 -1.02 11.57
CA VAL A 351 -3.35 -2.07 10.55
C VAL A 351 -2.46 -1.58 9.42
N VAL A 352 -2.73 -0.39 8.89
CA VAL A 352 -1.91 0.22 7.84
C VAL A 352 -0.47 0.41 8.32
N GLY A 353 -0.26 0.89 9.56
CA GLY A 353 1.07 1.03 10.14
C GLY A 353 1.82 -0.30 10.23
N THR A 354 1.14 -1.40 10.61
CA THR A 354 1.75 -2.74 10.63
C THR A 354 2.06 -3.23 9.21
N PHE A 355 1.16 -3.01 8.23
CA PHE A 355 1.44 -3.33 6.84
C PHE A 355 2.64 -2.54 6.30
N HIS A 356 2.74 -1.26 6.62
CA HIS A 356 3.88 -0.43 6.20
C HIS A 356 5.19 -0.92 6.80
N SER A 357 5.20 -1.34 8.07
CA SER A 357 6.42 -1.86 8.72
C SER A 357 6.83 -3.25 8.22
N GLU A 358 5.87 -4.11 7.88
CA GLU A 358 6.15 -5.46 7.37
C GLU A 358 6.51 -5.49 5.89
N PHE A 359 5.96 -4.57 5.10
CA PHE A 359 6.18 -4.50 3.65
C PHE A 359 7.01 -3.29 3.22
N ASN A 360 7.57 -2.54 4.17
CA ASN A 360 8.37 -1.34 3.94
C ASN A 360 7.76 -0.36 2.91
N MET A 361 6.44 -0.18 2.94
CA MET A 361 5.76 0.68 1.95
C MET A 361 5.91 2.18 2.28
N PRO A 362 6.12 3.04 1.28
CA PRO A 362 6.18 4.48 1.49
C PRO A 362 4.82 5.04 1.94
N GLY A 363 4.83 6.06 2.78
CA GLY A 363 3.63 6.74 3.21
C GLY A 363 2.98 6.13 4.46
N ALA A 364 3.69 6.14 5.58
CA ALA A 364 3.22 5.63 6.88
C ALA A 364 1.90 6.25 7.41
N ALA A 365 1.37 7.27 6.77
CA ALA A 365 0.13 7.96 7.18
C ALA A 365 -0.95 7.83 6.11
N VAL A 366 -2.08 7.25 6.50
CA VAL A 366 -3.29 7.26 5.65
C VAL A 366 -3.67 8.72 5.35
N PRO A 367 -3.79 9.12 4.07
CA PRO A 367 -4.14 10.50 3.74
C PRO A 367 -5.52 10.87 4.30
N ALA A 368 -5.67 12.11 4.77
CA ALA A 368 -6.92 12.60 5.35
C ALA A 368 -8.12 12.48 4.38
N SER A 369 -7.86 12.56 3.07
CA SER A 369 -8.85 12.36 2.01
C SER A 369 -9.42 10.93 1.99
N ALA A 370 -8.59 9.92 2.25
CA ALA A 370 -9.02 8.52 2.31
C ALA A 370 -9.96 8.28 3.50
N TYR A 371 -9.65 8.86 4.67
CA TYR A 371 -10.58 8.82 5.82
C TYR A 371 -11.91 9.48 5.49
N GLY A 372 -11.89 10.68 4.87
CA GLY A 372 -13.11 11.40 4.50
C GLY A 372 -13.99 10.60 3.53
N ALA A 373 -13.40 10.03 2.51
CA ALA A 373 -14.10 9.18 1.54
C ALA A 373 -14.67 7.91 2.20
N ALA A 374 -13.89 7.21 3.02
CA ALA A 374 -14.31 6.00 3.71
C ALA A 374 -15.47 6.26 4.69
N VAL A 375 -15.45 7.38 5.43
CA VAL A 375 -16.56 7.81 6.30
C VAL A 375 -17.83 8.05 5.49
N ALA A 376 -17.75 8.79 4.39
CA ALA A 376 -18.90 9.08 3.55
C ALA A 376 -19.50 7.81 2.93
N VAL A 377 -18.66 6.96 2.35
CA VAL A 377 -19.08 5.70 1.74
C VAL A 377 -19.64 4.73 2.79
N GLY A 378 -19.01 4.61 3.96
CA GLY A 378 -19.48 3.75 5.05
C GLY A 378 -20.86 4.13 5.57
N LEU A 379 -21.14 5.43 5.74
CA LEU A 379 -22.45 5.93 6.15
C LEU A 379 -23.51 5.77 5.05
N LEU A 380 -23.18 6.07 3.80
CA LEU A 380 -24.08 5.84 2.67
C LEU A 380 -24.42 4.36 2.51
N PHE A 381 -23.42 3.49 2.66
CA PHE A 381 -23.60 2.04 2.62
C PHE A 381 -24.54 1.56 3.73
N ALA A 382 -24.40 2.06 4.95
CA ALA A 382 -25.28 1.71 6.07
C ALA A 382 -26.75 2.06 5.77
N VAL A 383 -26.99 3.24 5.17
CA VAL A 383 -28.32 3.65 4.76
C VAL A 383 -28.86 2.73 3.65
N ALA A 384 -28.06 2.45 2.64
CA ALA A 384 -28.44 1.56 1.54
C ALA A 384 -28.73 0.13 2.02
N LEU A 385 -27.85 -0.43 2.85
CA LEU A 385 -28.00 -1.77 3.45
C LEU A 385 -29.30 -1.86 4.25
N THR A 386 -29.59 -0.84 5.09
CA THR A 386 -30.81 -0.76 5.88
C THR A 386 -32.03 -0.65 4.99
N ALA A 387 -32.00 0.18 3.96
CA ALA A 387 -33.10 0.35 3.02
C ALA A 387 -33.43 -0.96 2.30
N VAL A 388 -32.39 -1.65 1.78
CA VAL A 388 -32.57 -2.95 1.09
C VAL A 388 -33.14 -4.00 2.05
N ALA A 389 -32.60 -4.09 3.26
CA ALA A 389 -33.09 -5.06 4.26
C ALA A 389 -34.54 -4.79 4.74
N LEU A 390 -35.00 -3.54 4.66
CA LEU A 390 -36.37 -3.15 5.01
C LEU A 390 -37.41 -3.45 3.91
N VAL A 391 -37.00 -3.68 2.67
CA VAL A 391 -37.93 -3.89 1.55
C VAL A 391 -38.88 -5.06 1.84
N GLN A 392 -38.34 -6.20 2.23
CA GLN A 392 -39.13 -7.42 2.46
C GLN A 392 -40.15 -7.26 3.60
N PRO A 393 -39.79 -6.81 4.83
CA PRO A 393 -40.76 -6.65 5.90
C PRO A 393 -41.80 -5.54 5.61
N VAL A 394 -41.40 -4.47 4.95
CA VAL A 394 -42.33 -3.39 4.57
C VAL A 394 -43.38 -3.91 3.55
N VAL A 395 -42.95 -4.65 2.54
CA VAL A 395 -43.87 -5.27 1.56
C VAL A 395 -44.82 -6.24 2.25
N GLN A 396 -44.33 -7.05 3.19
CA GLN A 396 -45.19 -7.96 3.97
C GLN A 396 -46.21 -7.22 4.83
N MET A 397 -45.81 -6.12 5.48
CA MET A 397 -46.71 -5.28 6.29
C MET A 397 -47.79 -4.57 5.46
N LEU A 398 -47.45 -4.17 4.23
CA LEU A 398 -48.40 -3.50 3.33
C LEU A 398 -49.41 -4.47 2.70
N ARG A 399 -49.02 -5.71 2.43
CA ARG A 399 -49.85 -6.74 1.76
C ARG A 399 -50.83 -7.47 2.70
N ARG A 400 -50.60 -7.47 4.01
CA ARG A 400 -51.46 -8.19 4.98
C ARG A 400 -52.65 -7.31 5.39
N ASP A 401 -53.85 -7.94 5.37
CA ASP A 401 -55.06 -7.26 5.81
C ASP A 401 -55.19 -7.21 7.34
N PRO A 402 -55.77 -6.09 7.90
CA PRO A 402 -55.89 -5.90 9.34
C PRO A 402 -56.75 -7.01 10.05
N GLN A 403 -57.72 -7.58 9.33
CA GLN A 403 -58.62 -8.60 9.87
C GLN A 403 -57.94 -9.93 10.15
N GLU A 404 -56.99 -10.38 9.32
CA GLU A 404 -56.18 -11.60 9.58
C GLU A 404 -55.21 -11.48 10.74
N THR A 405 -54.77 -10.27 11.10
CA THR A 405 -53.81 -10.03 12.15
C THR A 405 -54.46 -10.10 13.56
N LEU A 406 -55.74 -9.89 13.68
CA LEU A 406 -56.46 -9.92 14.93
C LEU A 406 -56.98 -11.36 15.30
N THR A 407 -57.26 -12.19 14.28
CA THR A 407 -57.82 -13.54 14.49
C THR A 407 -56.79 -14.65 14.69
N ARG A 408 -55.51 -14.46 14.34
CA ARG A 408 -54.43 -15.43 14.54
C ARG A 408 -53.74 -15.39 15.91
N GLY A 409 -54.23 -14.58 16.84
CA GLY A 409 -53.69 -14.46 18.21
C GLY A 409 -54.29 -15.39 19.24
N ASP A 410 -55.23 -16.29 18.84
CA ASP A 410 -55.96 -17.18 19.79
C ASP A 410 -55.74 -18.69 19.48
N MET A 411 -54.58 -19.08 18.90
CA MET A 411 -54.17 -20.49 18.84
C MET A 411 -52.75 -20.67 19.36
#